data_804b15ce3798c95a51c3c473a08b2220
#
_entry.id   804b15ce3798c95a51c3c473a08b2220
#
_cell.length_a   1.000
_cell.length_b   1.000
_cell.length_c   1.000
_cell.angle_alpha   90.00
_cell.angle_beta   90.00
_cell.angle_gamma   90.00
#
_symmetry.space_group_name_H-M   'P 1'
#
loop_
_entity.id
_entity.type
_entity.pdbx_description
1 polymer ?
#
loop_
_entity_poly.entity_id
_entity_poly.type
_entity_poly.pdbx_seq_one_letter_code
_entity_poly.pdbx_strand_id
1 'polypeptide(L)'
;MKMIVIGGTGLIGSRLVALLQARGHETVAASPQSGVNTLTGEGLADALAGAQVVVDVANSPSFEDAAVLAFFETSGRNLLAAERAAGVGHHVALSVVGTDRLQQSGYFRAKAAQERLIRQGGVPYTIVQSTQFFEFVAVIAQSGTTADGKTVRLSPASIQPIASGDIAAAVA
;
A
#
# COMPACT_ATOMS: atom_id res chain seq x y z
N MET A 1 -11.25 -16.84 7.82
CA MET A 1 -10.41 -15.94 8.62
C MET A 1 -10.97 -14.53 8.49
N LYS A 2 -10.86 -13.71 9.56
CA LYS A 2 -11.16 -12.27 9.47
C LYS A 2 -9.91 -11.53 8.96
N MET A 3 -10.04 -10.83 7.85
CA MET A 3 -8.96 -10.09 7.20
C MET A 3 -9.32 -8.63 7.05
N ILE A 4 -8.40 -7.73 7.36
CA ILE A 4 -8.60 -6.29 7.21
C ILE A 4 -7.68 -5.80 6.09
N VAL A 5 -8.26 -5.12 5.10
CA VAL A 5 -7.51 -4.54 3.98
C VAL A 5 -7.43 -3.04 4.17
N ILE A 6 -6.27 -2.54 4.59
CA ILE A 6 -5.97 -1.11 4.69
C ILE A 6 -5.75 -0.56 3.28
N GLY A 7 -6.46 0.52 2.94
CA GLY A 7 -6.57 0.97 1.55
C GLY A 7 -7.57 0.15 0.72
N GLY A 8 -8.49 -0.56 1.39
CA GLY A 8 -9.43 -1.51 0.79
C GLY A 8 -10.39 -0.93 -0.24
N THR A 9 -10.54 0.39 -0.31
CA THR A 9 -11.37 1.09 -1.32
C THR A 9 -10.58 1.56 -2.55
N GLY A 10 -9.24 1.40 -2.54
CA GLY A 10 -8.35 1.82 -3.64
C GLY A 10 -8.30 0.83 -4.80
N LEU A 11 -7.45 1.14 -5.79
CA LEU A 11 -7.30 0.35 -7.04
C LEU A 11 -6.98 -1.13 -6.76
N ILE A 12 -6.00 -1.41 -5.92
CA ILE A 12 -5.62 -2.78 -5.56
C ILE A 12 -6.56 -3.32 -4.49
N GLY A 13 -6.85 -2.52 -3.47
CA GLY A 13 -7.61 -2.93 -2.29
C GLY A 13 -9.01 -3.43 -2.62
N SER A 14 -9.75 -2.76 -3.49
CA SER A 14 -11.10 -3.18 -3.87
C SER A 14 -11.12 -4.54 -4.58
N ARG A 15 -10.14 -4.78 -5.46
CA ARG A 15 -9.98 -6.08 -6.15
C ARG A 15 -9.58 -7.18 -5.16
N LEU A 16 -8.67 -6.86 -4.24
CA LEU A 16 -8.22 -7.79 -3.21
C LEU A 16 -9.38 -8.18 -2.26
N VAL A 17 -10.15 -7.21 -1.80
CA VAL A 17 -11.35 -7.47 -0.97
C VAL A 17 -12.30 -8.45 -1.67
N ALA A 18 -12.61 -8.21 -2.95
CA ALA A 18 -13.48 -9.10 -3.72
C ALA A 18 -12.90 -10.53 -3.85
N LEU A 19 -11.59 -10.66 -4.10
CA LEU A 19 -10.92 -11.94 -4.20
C LEU A 19 -10.92 -12.71 -2.88
N LEU A 20 -10.63 -12.05 -1.77
CA LEU A 20 -10.62 -12.66 -0.45
C LEU A 20 -12.03 -13.10 -0.02
N GLN A 21 -13.06 -12.29 -0.30
CA GLN A 21 -14.46 -12.65 -0.06
C GLN A 21 -14.88 -13.85 -0.90
N ALA A 22 -14.49 -13.91 -2.18
CA ALA A 22 -14.75 -15.05 -3.05
C ALA A 22 -14.09 -16.35 -2.57
N ARG A 23 -12.98 -16.24 -1.82
CA ARG A 23 -12.31 -17.37 -1.16
C ARG A 23 -12.92 -17.74 0.21
N GLY A 24 -14.01 -17.10 0.61
CA GLY A 24 -14.74 -17.40 1.85
C GLY A 24 -14.15 -16.74 3.10
N HIS A 25 -13.34 -15.69 2.96
CA HIS A 25 -12.83 -14.93 4.08
C HIS A 25 -13.79 -13.81 4.47
N GLU A 26 -13.94 -13.57 5.77
CA GLU A 26 -14.55 -12.36 6.30
C GLU A 26 -13.58 -11.20 6.06
N THR A 27 -13.89 -10.32 5.10
CA THR A 27 -12.96 -9.27 4.68
C THR A 27 -13.58 -7.89 4.86
N VAL A 28 -12.86 -7.01 5.54
CA VAL A 28 -13.25 -5.62 5.79
C VAL A 28 -12.36 -4.69 4.98
N ALA A 29 -12.98 -3.84 4.16
CA ALA A 29 -12.29 -2.74 3.47
C ALA A 29 -12.14 -1.57 4.43
N ALA A 30 -10.91 -1.30 4.86
CA ALA A 30 -10.58 -0.21 5.79
C ALA A 30 -9.95 0.96 5.03
N SER A 31 -10.55 2.14 5.19
CA SER A 31 -10.10 3.39 4.59
C SER A 31 -10.68 4.58 5.35
N PRO A 32 -10.20 5.82 5.15
CA PRO A 32 -10.84 6.99 5.74
C PRO A 32 -12.33 7.12 5.44
N GLN A 33 -12.77 6.70 4.24
CA GLN A 33 -14.18 6.70 3.87
C GLN A 33 -15.02 5.69 4.67
N SER A 34 -14.41 4.64 5.20
CA SER A 34 -15.08 3.66 6.07
C SER A 34 -14.85 3.92 7.57
N GLY A 35 -14.32 5.11 7.94
CA GLY A 35 -14.07 5.50 9.32
C GLY A 35 -12.78 4.93 9.91
N VAL A 36 -11.86 4.40 9.08
CA VAL A 36 -10.56 3.88 9.55
C VAL A 36 -9.42 4.71 9.00
N ASN A 37 -8.76 5.47 9.85
CA ASN A 37 -7.68 6.37 9.48
C ASN A 37 -6.35 5.97 10.15
N THR A 38 -5.42 5.44 9.39
CA THR A 38 -4.11 5.02 9.89
C THR A 38 -3.20 6.19 10.33
N LEU A 39 -3.45 7.41 9.84
CA LEU A 39 -2.66 8.58 10.26
C LEU A 39 -3.04 9.08 11.65
N THR A 40 -4.33 9.03 11.99
CA THR A 40 -4.83 9.48 13.30
C THR A 40 -5.00 8.34 14.30
N GLY A 41 -5.06 7.10 13.82
CA GLY A 41 -5.41 5.92 14.63
C GLY A 41 -6.91 5.71 14.79
N GLU A 42 -7.75 6.62 14.27
CA GLU A 42 -9.21 6.55 14.37
C GLU A 42 -9.75 5.27 13.72
N GLY A 43 -10.64 4.57 14.43
CA GLY A 43 -11.29 3.35 13.97
C GLY A 43 -10.39 2.11 13.86
N LEU A 44 -9.07 2.21 14.09
CA LEU A 44 -8.16 1.06 13.97
C LEU A 44 -8.48 -0.04 14.99
N ALA A 45 -8.68 0.29 16.25
CA ALA A 45 -8.93 -0.69 17.29
C ALA A 45 -10.19 -1.53 17.00
N ASP A 46 -11.27 -0.87 16.60
CA ASP A 46 -12.53 -1.54 16.28
C ASP A 46 -12.42 -2.40 15.01
N ALA A 47 -11.78 -1.87 13.97
CA ALA A 47 -11.57 -2.61 12.72
C ALA A 47 -10.72 -3.86 12.92
N LEU A 48 -9.68 -3.76 13.75
CA LEU A 48 -8.73 -4.86 13.99
C LEU A 48 -9.21 -5.86 15.04
N ALA A 49 -10.30 -5.59 15.76
CA ALA A 49 -10.83 -6.51 16.77
C ALA A 49 -11.14 -7.89 16.15
N GLY A 50 -10.43 -8.93 16.60
CA GLY A 50 -10.54 -10.30 16.11
C GLY A 50 -9.97 -10.54 14.70
N ALA A 51 -9.24 -9.58 14.13
CA ALA A 51 -8.55 -9.77 12.86
C ALA A 51 -7.38 -10.76 13.02
N GLN A 52 -7.27 -11.68 12.08
CA GLN A 52 -6.18 -12.65 12.02
C GLN A 52 -5.06 -12.19 11.08
N VAL A 53 -5.43 -11.47 10.02
CA VAL A 53 -4.51 -10.96 9.00
C VAL A 53 -4.86 -9.52 8.66
N VAL A 54 -3.84 -8.68 8.52
CA VAL A 54 -3.95 -7.34 7.97
C VAL A 54 -3.20 -7.29 6.65
N VAL A 55 -3.83 -6.72 5.61
CA VAL A 55 -3.20 -6.49 4.32
C VAL A 55 -3.14 -4.99 4.06
N ASP A 56 -1.93 -4.43 4.09
CA ASP A 56 -1.70 -3.00 3.85
C ASP A 56 -1.34 -2.74 2.38
N VAL A 57 -2.31 -2.20 1.66
CA VAL A 57 -2.15 -1.73 0.27
C VAL A 57 -2.40 -0.22 0.17
N ALA A 58 -2.35 0.49 1.29
CA ALA A 58 -2.51 1.94 1.31
C ALA A 58 -1.34 2.64 0.62
N ASN A 59 -1.64 3.80 0.02
CA ASN A 59 -0.63 4.66 -0.59
C ASN A 59 -0.85 6.11 -0.17
N SER A 60 0.22 6.90 -0.20
CA SER A 60 0.16 8.32 0.10
C SER A 60 -0.64 9.08 -0.98
N PRO A 61 -1.48 10.04 -0.59
CA PRO A 61 -2.15 10.92 -1.54
C PRO A 61 -1.19 11.97 -2.15
N SER A 62 0.02 12.12 -1.58
CA SER A 62 1.04 13.06 -2.04
C SER A 62 2.33 12.31 -2.36
N PHE A 63 3.06 12.78 -3.39
CA PHE A 63 4.39 12.31 -3.76
C PHE A 63 5.50 13.29 -3.38
N GLU A 64 5.17 14.39 -2.70
CA GLU A 64 6.11 15.30 -2.06
C GLU A 64 6.97 14.54 -1.04
N ASP A 65 8.30 14.68 -1.10
CA ASP A 65 9.27 13.88 -0.35
C ASP A 65 8.98 13.84 1.17
N ALA A 66 8.72 15.00 1.77
CA ALA A 66 8.43 15.07 3.20
C ALA A 66 7.05 14.47 3.55
N ALA A 67 6.05 14.75 2.72
CA ALA A 67 4.68 14.30 2.96
C ALA A 67 4.54 12.77 2.78
N VAL A 68 5.16 12.20 1.74
CA VAL A 68 5.11 10.75 1.51
C VAL A 68 5.86 9.98 2.60
N LEU A 69 7.00 10.50 3.07
CA LEU A 69 7.73 9.89 4.18
C LEU A 69 6.91 9.93 5.48
N ALA A 70 6.37 11.10 5.82
CA ALA A 70 5.53 11.27 7.01
C ALA A 70 4.30 10.35 6.96
N PHE A 71 3.67 10.19 5.79
CA PHE A 71 2.55 9.27 5.60
C PHE A 71 2.93 7.83 5.99
N PHE A 72 3.94 7.25 5.34
CA PHE A 72 4.30 5.85 5.58
C PHE A 72 4.86 5.60 6.98
N GLU A 73 5.60 6.56 7.54
CA GLU A 73 6.10 6.42 8.91
C GLU A 73 4.98 6.50 9.95
N THR A 74 4.07 7.46 9.83
CA THR A 74 2.99 7.65 10.79
C THR A 74 1.97 6.51 10.69
N SER A 75 1.48 6.24 9.48
CA SER A 75 0.51 5.16 9.27
C SER A 75 1.08 3.80 9.68
N GLY A 76 2.34 3.52 9.32
CA GLY A 76 3.00 2.27 9.67
C GLY A 76 3.14 2.09 11.18
N ARG A 77 3.57 3.13 11.92
CA ARG A 77 3.67 3.07 13.40
C ARG A 77 2.32 2.81 14.05
N ASN A 78 1.30 3.56 13.66
CA ASN A 78 -0.06 3.44 14.21
C ASN A 78 -0.65 2.06 13.92
N LEU A 79 -0.55 1.60 12.67
CA LEU A 79 -1.08 0.32 12.24
C LEU A 79 -0.42 -0.84 12.98
N LEU A 80 0.92 -0.91 12.99
CA LEU A 80 1.66 -1.98 13.67
C LEU A 80 1.45 -1.97 15.18
N ALA A 81 1.27 -0.80 15.80
CA ALA A 81 0.91 -0.71 17.21
C ALA A 81 -0.48 -1.28 17.48
N ALA A 82 -1.46 -0.94 16.65
CA ALA A 82 -2.83 -1.44 16.76
C ALA A 82 -2.91 -2.95 16.47
N GLU A 83 -2.16 -3.46 15.50
CA GLU A 83 -2.06 -4.89 15.20
C GLU A 83 -1.54 -5.69 16.38
N ARG A 84 -0.47 -5.23 17.04
CA ARG A 84 0.06 -5.88 18.24
C ARG A 84 -0.97 -5.88 19.37
N ALA A 85 -1.65 -4.77 19.58
CA ALA A 85 -2.67 -4.65 20.62
C ALA A 85 -3.88 -5.58 20.36
N ALA A 86 -4.25 -5.77 19.08
CA ALA A 86 -5.34 -6.65 18.67
C ALA A 86 -4.93 -8.13 18.56
N GLY A 87 -3.64 -8.46 18.67
CA GLY A 87 -3.14 -9.82 18.52
C GLY A 87 -3.21 -10.35 17.09
N VAL A 88 -3.04 -9.47 16.09
CA VAL A 88 -2.99 -9.85 14.67
C VAL A 88 -1.86 -10.84 14.42
N GLY A 89 -2.18 -11.96 13.76
CA GLY A 89 -1.24 -13.05 13.54
C GLY A 89 -0.29 -12.82 12.37
N HIS A 90 -0.67 -12.02 11.36
CA HIS A 90 0.16 -11.77 10.17
C HIS A 90 -0.15 -10.43 9.51
N HIS A 91 0.91 -9.73 9.12
CA HIS A 91 0.86 -8.49 8.35
C HIS A 91 1.35 -8.74 6.92
N VAL A 92 0.56 -8.39 5.92
CA VAL A 92 0.97 -8.42 4.51
C VAL A 92 1.04 -6.98 4.00
N ALA A 93 2.16 -6.59 3.40
CA ALA A 93 2.31 -5.25 2.83
C ALA A 93 2.63 -5.30 1.35
N LEU A 94 1.98 -4.45 0.58
CA LEU A 94 2.37 -4.17 -0.79
C LEU A 94 3.42 -3.06 -0.84
N SER A 95 4.58 -3.38 -1.37
CA SER A 95 5.70 -2.46 -1.57
C SER A 95 6.08 -2.38 -3.05
N VAL A 96 7.21 -1.76 -3.34
CA VAL A 96 7.71 -1.54 -4.71
C VAL A 96 9.11 -2.13 -4.87
N VAL A 97 9.39 -2.71 -6.03
CA VAL A 97 10.72 -3.22 -6.38
C VAL A 97 11.73 -2.08 -6.42
N GLY A 98 12.88 -2.25 -5.77
CA GLY A 98 13.99 -1.29 -5.81
C GLY A 98 14.01 -0.29 -4.64
N THR A 99 13.30 -0.55 -3.55
CA THR A 99 13.32 0.28 -2.33
C THR A 99 14.73 0.46 -1.75
N ASP A 100 15.61 -0.50 -1.96
CA ASP A 100 17.01 -0.50 -1.52
C ASP A 100 17.96 0.26 -2.46
N ARG A 101 17.58 0.45 -3.72
CA ARG A 101 18.46 0.97 -4.78
C ARG A 101 18.12 2.38 -5.24
N LEU A 102 16.84 2.74 -5.27
CA LEU A 102 16.36 4.01 -5.83
C LEU A 102 16.21 5.11 -4.77
N GLN A 103 17.21 5.24 -3.88
CA GLN A 103 17.18 6.14 -2.72
C GLN A 103 17.20 7.64 -3.06
N GLN A 104 17.41 8.02 -4.31
CA GLN A 104 17.29 9.41 -4.75
C GLN A 104 15.83 9.87 -4.81
N SER A 105 14.87 8.95 -4.96
CA SER A 105 13.43 9.25 -4.95
C SER A 105 12.88 9.24 -3.53
N GLY A 106 12.16 10.30 -3.14
CA GLY A 106 11.47 10.39 -1.85
C GLY A 106 10.47 9.27 -1.62
N TYR A 107 9.74 8.90 -2.67
CA TYR A 107 8.80 7.79 -2.61
C TYR A 107 9.49 6.45 -2.23
N PHE A 108 10.62 6.13 -2.86
CA PHE A 108 11.36 4.89 -2.55
C PHE A 108 11.98 4.93 -1.15
N ARG A 109 12.46 6.08 -0.69
CA ARG A 109 12.90 6.26 0.71
C ARG A 109 11.76 6.02 1.69
N ALA A 110 10.58 6.54 1.39
CA ALA A 110 9.38 6.36 2.21
C ALA A 110 8.93 4.90 2.27
N LYS A 111 8.94 4.19 1.13
CA LYS A 111 8.65 2.75 1.09
C LYS A 111 9.70 1.92 1.81
N ALA A 112 10.97 2.26 1.70
CA ALA A 112 12.03 1.62 2.48
C ALA A 112 11.85 1.84 4.00
N ALA A 113 11.37 3.03 4.42
CA ALA A 113 11.03 3.31 5.80
C ALA A 113 9.85 2.46 6.29
N GLN A 114 8.79 2.31 5.48
CA GLN A 114 7.67 1.42 5.77
C GLN A 114 8.14 -0.03 5.94
N GLU A 115 8.93 -0.56 5.00
CA GLU A 115 9.45 -1.93 5.09
C GLU A 115 10.31 -2.13 6.35
N ARG A 116 11.12 -1.14 6.73
CA ARG A 116 11.91 -1.19 7.97
C ARG A 116 11.04 -1.25 9.22
N LEU A 117 9.98 -0.43 9.29
CA LEU A 117 9.01 -0.45 10.39
C LEU A 117 8.33 -1.82 10.50
N ILE A 118 7.92 -2.41 9.38
CA ILE A 118 7.31 -3.74 9.33
C ILE A 118 8.27 -4.80 9.87
N ARG A 119 9.52 -4.82 9.40
CA ARG A 119 10.54 -5.78 9.88
C ARG A 119 10.83 -5.68 11.36
N GLN A 120 10.67 -4.49 11.95
CA GLN A 120 10.88 -4.21 13.37
C GLN A 120 9.60 -4.28 14.20
N GLY A 121 8.45 -4.43 13.55
CA GLY A 121 7.13 -4.27 14.14
C GLY A 121 6.70 -5.38 15.10
N GLY A 122 7.39 -6.52 15.12
CA GLY A 122 7.09 -7.63 16.03
C GLY A 122 5.86 -8.46 15.66
N VAL A 123 5.19 -8.19 14.54
CA VAL A 123 4.14 -9.02 13.95
C VAL A 123 4.77 -9.83 12.82
N PRO A 124 4.48 -11.14 12.69
CA PRO A 124 4.89 -11.91 11.51
C PRO A 124 4.41 -11.23 10.22
N TYR A 125 5.26 -11.18 9.20
CA TYR A 125 4.95 -10.38 8.02
C TYR A 125 5.34 -11.04 6.69
N THR A 126 4.70 -10.57 5.63
CA THR A 126 5.10 -10.77 4.22
C THR A 126 5.11 -9.42 3.51
N ILE A 127 6.21 -9.10 2.83
CA ILE A 127 6.30 -7.91 1.98
C ILE A 127 6.32 -8.36 0.53
N VAL A 128 5.28 -7.99 -0.22
CA VAL A 128 5.17 -8.22 -1.66
C VAL A 128 5.67 -6.99 -2.39
N GLN A 129 6.75 -7.10 -3.13
CA GLN A 129 7.26 -6.00 -3.94
C GLN A 129 6.77 -6.13 -5.38
N SER A 130 6.11 -5.09 -5.88
CA SER A 130 5.57 -5.01 -7.23
C SER A 130 6.32 -3.97 -8.06
N THR A 131 6.31 -4.13 -9.36
CA THR A 131 6.66 -3.08 -10.32
C THR A 131 5.50 -2.10 -10.50
N GLN A 132 5.62 -1.14 -11.42
CA GLN A 132 4.57 -0.17 -11.74
C GLN A 132 3.33 -0.87 -12.31
N PHE A 133 2.15 -0.30 -12.06
CA PHE A 133 0.91 -0.84 -12.60
C PHE A 133 0.62 -0.26 -13.99
N PHE A 134 0.05 -1.07 -14.89
CA PHE A 134 -0.39 -0.61 -16.21
C PHE A 134 -1.34 0.59 -16.12
N GLU A 135 -2.17 0.63 -15.09
CA GLU A 135 -3.13 1.72 -14.85
C GLU A 135 -2.47 3.08 -14.62
N PHE A 136 -1.20 3.12 -14.24
CA PHE A 136 -0.45 4.37 -14.07
C PHE A 136 0.29 4.83 -15.33
N VAL A 137 0.37 4.02 -16.39
CA VAL A 137 1.13 4.38 -17.61
C VAL A 137 0.57 5.65 -18.24
N ALA A 138 -0.75 5.83 -18.29
CA ALA A 138 -1.37 7.04 -18.80
C ALA A 138 -1.02 8.29 -17.96
N VAL A 139 -1.00 8.16 -16.64
CA VAL A 139 -0.63 9.27 -15.72
C VAL A 139 0.85 9.61 -15.88
N ILE A 140 1.71 8.62 -16.02
CA ILE A 140 3.14 8.83 -16.28
C ILE A 140 3.36 9.55 -17.61
N ALA A 141 2.66 9.14 -18.68
CA ALA A 141 2.71 9.81 -19.96
C ALA A 141 2.22 11.26 -19.88
N GLN A 142 1.11 11.49 -19.17
CA GLN A 142 0.56 12.82 -18.96
C GLN A 142 1.52 13.74 -18.20
N SER A 143 2.19 13.24 -17.16
CA SER A 143 3.16 14.02 -16.38
C SER A 143 4.39 14.43 -17.19
N GLY A 144 4.75 13.66 -18.22
CA GLY A 144 5.84 13.96 -19.13
C GLY A 144 5.40 14.78 -20.37
N THR A 145 4.12 15.10 -20.50
CA THR A 145 3.61 15.84 -21.66
C THR A 145 3.96 17.32 -21.56
N THR A 146 4.51 17.87 -22.65
CA THR A 146 4.85 19.31 -22.75
C THR A 146 3.60 20.18 -22.71
N ALA A 147 3.76 21.47 -22.34
CA ALA A 147 2.65 22.40 -22.18
C ALA A 147 1.80 22.61 -23.46
N ASP A 148 2.40 22.39 -24.64
CA ASP A 148 1.69 22.44 -25.92
C ASP A 148 0.94 21.14 -26.28
N GLY A 149 1.04 20.10 -25.40
CA GLY A 149 0.37 18.82 -25.59
C GLY A 149 0.91 17.94 -26.74
N LYS A 150 2.00 18.34 -27.39
CA LYS A 150 2.48 17.69 -28.64
C LYS A 150 3.61 16.68 -28.41
N THR A 151 4.30 16.76 -27.28
CA THR A 151 5.47 15.94 -27.01
C THR A 151 5.37 15.33 -25.63
N VAL A 152 5.69 14.05 -25.49
CA VAL A 152 5.82 13.35 -24.23
C VAL A 152 7.31 13.07 -23.98
N ARG A 153 7.86 13.58 -22.89
CA ARG A 153 9.24 13.33 -22.46
C ARG A 153 9.25 12.43 -21.23
N LEU A 154 9.77 11.24 -21.39
CA LEU A 154 9.86 10.25 -20.31
C LEU A 154 11.32 9.85 -20.08
N SER A 155 11.58 9.30 -18.88
CA SER A 155 12.85 8.65 -18.59
C SER A 155 13.09 7.50 -19.58
N PRO A 156 14.32 7.33 -20.11
CA PRO A 156 14.67 6.17 -20.95
C PRO A 156 14.80 4.86 -20.16
N ALA A 157 14.56 4.89 -18.85
CA ALA A 157 14.65 3.70 -18.02
C ALA A 157 13.63 2.64 -18.47
N SER A 158 14.07 1.40 -18.58
CA SER A 158 13.18 0.27 -18.86
C SER A 158 12.22 0.05 -17.69
N ILE A 159 10.95 -0.15 -17.99
CA ILE A 159 9.92 -0.50 -17.02
C ILE A 159 9.29 -1.84 -17.41
N GLN A 160 8.79 -2.57 -16.41
CA GLN A 160 8.08 -3.83 -16.62
C GLN A 160 6.77 -3.77 -15.82
N PRO A 161 5.72 -3.12 -16.36
CA PRO A 161 4.45 -2.97 -15.67
C PRO A 161 3.74 -4.30 -15.45
N ILE A 162 2.94 -4.37 -14.38
CA ILE A 162 2.05 -5.49 -14.06
C ILE A 162 0.60 -5.00 -14.00
N ALA A 163 -0.36 -5.84 -14.34
CA ALA A 163 -1.76 -5.49 -14.15
C ALA A 163 -2.13 -5.48 -12.66
N SER A 164 -2.93 -4.48 -12.24
CA SER A 164 -3.36 -4.37 -10.84
C SER A 164 -4.18 -5.58 -10.38
N GLY A 165 -4.87 -6.28 -11.30
CA GLY A 165 -5.56 -7.52 -11.02
C GLY A 165 -4.62 -8.68 -10.66
N ASP A 166 -3.49 -8.79 -11.36
CA ASP A 166 -2.51 -9.84 -11.11
C ASP A 166 -1.80 -9.64 -9.77
N ILE A 167 -1.46 -8.38 -9.42
CA ILE A 167 -0.88 -8.12 -8.11
C ILE A 167 -1.89 -8.31 -6.98
N ALA A 168 -3.17 -7.96 -7.19
CA ALA A 168 -4.21 -8.26 -6.21
C ALA A 168 -4.35 -9.78 -5.99
N ALA A 169 -4.26 -10.58 -7.06
CA ALA A 169 -4.27 -12.04 -6.96
C ALA A 169 -3.04 -12.62 -6.27
N ALA A 170 -1.87 -12.01 -6.47
CA ALA A 170 -0.62 -12.42 -5.82
C ALA A 170 -0.57 -12.08 -4.32
N VAL A 171 -1.26 -11.02 -3.90
CA VAL A 171 -1.36 -10.60 -2.49
C VAL A 171 -2.45 -11.39 -1.75
N ALA A 172 -3.48 -11.86 -2.44
CA ALA A 172 -4.58 -12.65 -1.89
C ALA A 172 -4.14 -14.08 -1.54
#